data_4e3778c54a4fd87f9b6f219dda1ed79d
#
_entry.id   4e3778c54a4fd87f9b6f219dda1ed79d
#
_cell.length_a   1.000
_cell.length_b   1.000
_cell.length_c   1.000
_cell.angle_alpha   90.00
_cell.angle_beta   90.00
_cell.angle_gamma   90.00
#
_symmetry.space_group_name_H-M   'P 1'
#
loop_
_entity.id
_entity.type
_entity.pdbx_description
1 polymer ?
#
loop_
_entity_poly.entity_id
_entity_poly.type
_entity_poly.pdbx_seq_one_letter_code
_entity_poly.pdbx_strand_id
1 'polypeptide(L)'
;MMSAQTNSWAQKFVNNINLPQKVTDTSYEPEWCNTWNVLSHGWLPDGSDALAHAWTAIYQLEENTIINDLTYQKLTGYFSLTPSNKKYIAALRFAEDKKVFVYYDNTEYLLYDFGAQVGDTLTIFGGIDYYQYSKTLPHVIIGIDTLVDGRLKIRSNAITERSGGWEVPYPKVWIEGVGSRDGIIQNSATTLIGTGTTALLCAYHNDDCIYTTDNSYYTPYGCVYNDPIFTATEEVKSTKPSAQKVIYNGQLLILRDGNTYNAMGMEVK
;
A
#
# COMPACT_ATOMS: atom_id res chain seq x y z
N MET A 1 -49.34 -43.10 10.95
CA MET A 1 -49.25 -41.65 10.90
C MET A 1 -48.42 -41.19 12.06
N MET A 2 -47.15 -40.92 11.85
CA MET A 2 -46.24 -40.34 12.89
C MET A 2 -46.14 -38.85 12.63
N SER A 3 -46.64 -38.04 13.57
CA SER A 3 -46.52 -36.58 13.53
C SER A 3 -45.10 -36.16 13.88
N ALA A 4 -44.48 -35.41 12.99
CA ALA A 4 -43.19 -34.78 13.26
C ALA A 4 -43.36 -33.65 14.26
N GLN A 5 -42.82 -33.78 15.47
CA GLN A 5 -42.64 -32.69 16.41
C GLN A 5 -41.45 -31.86 15.91
N THR A 6 -41.72 -30.68 15.37
CA THR A 6 -40.73 -29.66 15.07
C THR A 6 -40.18 -29.07 16.33
N ASN A 7 -38.86 -29.12 16.49
CA ASN A 7 -38.10 -28.63 17.62
C ASN A 7 -38.34 -27.13 17.90
N SER A 8 -39.01 -26.86 19.00
CA SER A 8 -39.33 -25.50 19.50
C SER A 8 -38.14 -24.71 20.05
N TRP A 9 -36.92 -25.26 19.96
CA TRP A 9 -35.70 -24.63 20.45
C TRP A 9 -35.17 -23.54 19.53
N ALA A 10 -35.36 -23.66 18.24
CA ALA A 10 -34.85 -22.67 17.27
C ALA A 10 -35.63 -21.34 17.27
N GLN A 11 -36.92 -21.36 17.67
CA GLN A 11 -37.76 -20.16 17.70
C GLN A 11 -37.60 -19.28 18.95
N LYS A 12 -37.02 -19.78 20.04
CA LYS A 12 -36.81 -18.97 21.25
C LYS A 12 -35.53 -18.11 21.23
N PHE A 13 -34.57 -18.39 20.33
CA PHE A 13 -33.33 -17.60 20.22
C PHE A 13 -33.44 -16.40 19.28
N VAL A 14 -34.44 -16.35 18.42
CA VAL A 14 -34.59 -15.25 17.42
C VAL A 14 -35.25 -13.98 18.00
N ASN A 15 -35.92 -14.08 19.15
CA ASN A 15 -36.72 -12.95 19.65
C ASN A 15 -36.03 -12.06 20.70
N ASN A 16 -34.73 -12.22 20.97
CA ASN A 16 -34.01 -11.39 21.93
C ASN A 16 -32.68 -10.82 21.44
N ILE A 17 -32.44 -10.83 20.14
CA ILE A 17 -31.37 -10.03 19.58
C ILE A 17 -32.00 -8.72 19.13
N ASN A 18 -31.87 -7.66 19.94
CA ASN A 18 -31.99 -6.30 19.46
C ASN A 18 -30.89 -6.09 18.41
N LEU A 19 -31.17 -6.46 17.17
CA LEU A 19 -30.37 -6.02 16.05
C LEU A 19 -30.44 -4.48 16.06
N PRO A 20 -29.30 -3.77 16.05
CA PRO A 20 -29.33 -2.33 15.91
C PRO A 20 -30.19 -2.03 14.68
N GLN A 21 -31.17 -1.17 14.84
CA GLN A 21 -32.02 -0.73 13.74
C GLN A 21 -31.10 -0.28 12.62
N LYS A 22 -31.30 -0.83 11.43
CA LYS A 22 -30.63 -0.43 10.20
C LYS A 22 -30.86 1.08 10.09
N VAL A 23 -29.82 1.86 10.39
CA VAL A 23 -29.82 3.30 10.13
C VAL A 23 -29.88 3.43 8.62
N THR A 24 -31.07 3.66 8.10
CA THR A 24 -31.30 4.03 6.72
C THR A 24 -31.01 5.52 6.56
N ASP A 25 -29.81 5.95 6.95
CA ASP A 25 -29.31 7.24 6.53
C ASP A 25 -28.78 7.08 5.12
N THR A 26 -29.56 7.48 4.14
CA THR A 26 -29.28 7.36 2.71
C THR A 26 -28.28 8.39 2.21
N SER A 27 -27.58 9.09 3.11
CA SER A 27 -26.63 10.14 2.77
C SER A 27 -25.16 9.82 3.12
N TYR A 28 -24.85 8.61 3.58
CA TYR A 28 -23.46 8.23 3.85
C TYR A 28 -22.76 7.89 2.54
N GLU A 29 -22.11 8.88 1.94
CA GLU A 29 -21.06 8.65 0.94
C GLU A 29 -19.74 8.58 1.70
N PRO A 30 -19.04 7.44 1.69
CA PRO A 30 -17.75 7.33 2.37
C PRO A 30 -16.76 8.29 1.73
N GLU A 31 -16.20 9.18 2.54
CA GLU A 31 -15.10 10.02 2.10
C GLU A 31 -13.90 9.13 1.76
N TRP A 32 -13.33 9.35 0.59
CA TRP A 32 -12.16 8.61 0.15
C TRP A 32 -10.91 9.07 0.88
N CYS A 33 -10.06 8.11 1.25
CA CYS A 33 -8.69 8.42 1.66
C CYS A 33 -7.97 9.19 0.55
N ASN A 34 -7.10 10.09 0.94
CA ASN A 34 -6.28 10.87 0.01
C ASN A 34 -4.78 10.57 0.14
N THR A 35 -4.40 9.72 1.11
CA THR A 35 -3.01 9.28 1.30
C THR A 35 -2.99 7.80 1.68
N TRP A 36 -2.08 7.04 1.05
CA TRP A 36 -1.87 5.61 1.28
C TRP A 36 -0.39 5.31 1.47
N ASN A 37 -0.06 4.64 2.56
CA ASN A 37 1.26 4.12 2.85
C ASN A 37 1.31 2.64 2.50
N VAL A 38 2.01 2.29 1.45
CA VAL A 38 2.07 0.95 0.87
C VAL A 38 3.46 0.38 1.03
N LEU A 39 3.59 -0.72 1.76
CA LEU A 39 4.82 -1.48 1.84
C LEU A 39 5.04 -2.22 0.52
N SER A 40 6.21 -2.06 -0.05
CA SER A 40 6.69 -2.87 -1.17
C SER A 40 7.88 -3.69 -0.67
N HIS A 41 7.86 -4.99 -0.89
CA HIS A 41 8.98 -5.86 -0.53
C HIS A 41 9.29 -6.85 -1.64
N GLY A 42 10.59 -7.06 -1.88
CA GLY A 42 11.08 -8.02 -2.86
C GLY A 42 11.14 -9.43 -2.27
N TRP A 43 11.11 -10.44 -3.15
CA TRP A 43 11.48 -11.81 -2.81
C TRP A 43 12.95 -12.02 -3.12
N LEU A 44 13.72 -12.55 -2.17
CA LEU A 44 15.08 -12.99 -2.43
C LEU A 44 15.06 -14.46 -2.90
N PRO A 45 15.83 -14.82 -3.94
CA PRO A 45 15.84 -16.17 -4.50
C PRO A 45 16.31 -17.25 -3.51
N ASP A 46 16.99 -16.87 -2.44
CA ASP A 46 17.57 -17.76 -1.42
C ASP A 46 16.60 -18.08 -0.27
N GLY A 47 15.38 -17.54 -0.33
CA GLY A 47 14.38 -17.75 0.73
C GLY A 47 14.65 -16.97 2.02
N SER A 48 15.62 -16.05 2.03
CA SER A 48 15.85 -15.14 3.15
C SER A 48 14.69 -14.16 3.31
N ASP A 49 14.63 -13.51 4.48
CA ASP A 49 13.51 -12.66 4.88
C ASP A 49 13.19 -11.63 3.78
N ALA A 50 11.98 -11.75 3.22
CA ALA A 50 11.49 -10.87 2.16
C ALA A 50 11.48 -9.39 2.58
N LEU A 51 11.53 -9.09 3.86
CA LEU A 51 11.60 -7.73 4.41
C LEU A 51 13.01 -7.14 4.39
N ALA A 52 14.03 -7.93 4.09
CA ALA A 52 15.40 -7.43 3.91
C ALA A 52 15.54 -6.42 2.75
N HIS A 53 14.49 -6.19 1.96
CA HIS A 53 14.45 -5.22 0.88
C HIS A 53 13.08 -4.54 0.80
N ALA A 54 12.50 -4.23 1.96
CA ALA A 54 11.19 -3.59 2.04
C ALA A 54 11.32 -2.07 2.23
N TRP A 55 10.44 -1.34 1.58
CA TRP A 55 10.32 0.12 1.72
C TRP A 55 8.85 0.55 1.58
N THR A 56 8.52 1.66 2.20
CA THR A 56 7.20 2.26 2.07
C THR A 56 7.15 3.25 0.91
N ALA A 57 6.22 3.03 -0.01
CA ALA A 57 5.78 4.00 -0.98
C ALA A 57 4.57 4.76 -0.44
N ILE A 58 4.55 6.07 -0.61
CA ILE A 58 3.44 6.94 -0.22
C ILE A 58 2.76 7.42 -1.50
N TYR A 59 1.46 7.15 -1.61
CA TYR A 59 0.60 7.62 -2.69
C TYR A 59 -0.30 8.71 -2.16
N GLN A 60 -0.48 9.78 -2.95
CA GLN A 60 -1.30 10.93 -2.55
C GLN A 60 -2.18 11.41 -3.71
N LEU A 61 -3.43 11.73 -3.40
CA LEU A 61 -4.29 12.49 -4.31
C LEU A 61 -3.91 13.97 -4.25
N GLU A 62 -3.80 14.56 -5.42
CA GLU A 62 -3.48 15.97 -5.59
C GLU A 62 -4.70 16.71 -6.21
N GLU A 63 -4.42 17.86 -6.83
CA GLU A 63 -5.44 18.67 -7.49
C GLU A 63 -6.18 17.91 -8.60
N ASN A 64 -7.39 18.40 -8.87
CA ASN A 64 -8.22 17.90 -9.96
C ASN A 64 -7.59 18.21 -11.32
N THR A 65 -7.85 17.32 -12.28
CA THR A 65 -7.50 17.49 -13.69
C THR A 65 -8.67 17.05 -14.56
N ILE A 66 -8.78 17.64 -15.76
CA ILE A 66 -9.83 17.27 -16.72
C ILE A 66 -9.19 16.44 -17.83
N ILE A 67 -9.76 15.27 -18.09
CA ILE A 67 -9.35 14.37 -19.16
C ILE A 67 -10.61 13.92 -19.88
N ASN A 68 -10.70 14.20 -21.19
CA ASN A 68 -11.87 13.87 -22.02
C ASN A 68 -13.20 14.34 -21.40
N ASP A 69 -13.24 15.60 -20.96
CA ASP A 69 -14.38 16.25 -20.30
C ASP A 69 -14.84 15.63 -18.97
N LEU A 70 -14.07 14.71 -18.41
CA LEU A 70 -14.31 14.12 -17.10
C LEU A 70 -13.29 14.63 -16.08
N THR A 71 -13.76 14.81 -14.84
CA THR A 71 -12.90 15.27 -13.73
C THR A 71 -12.25 14.08 -13.03
N TYR A 72 -10.92 14.16 -12.90
CA TYR A 72 -10.08 13.19 -12.18
C TYR A 72 -9.28 13.93 -11.12
N GLN A 73 -8.81 13.19 -10.10
CA GLN A 73 -7.78 13.63 -9.18
C GLN A 73 -6.45 12.97 -9.55
N LYS A 74 -5.38 13.77 -9.63
CA LYS A 74 -4.05 13.23 -9.90
C LYS A 74 -3.58 12.38 -8.73
N LEU A 75 -3.06 11.21 -9.03
CA LEU A 75 -2.39 10.34 -8.07
C LEU A 75 -0.89 10.48 -8.27
N THR A 76 -0.20 10.88 -7.22
CA THR A 76 1.26 10.95 -7.17
C THR A 76 1.81 9.90 -6.21
N GLY A 77 3.07 9.55 -6.36
CA GLY A 77 3.73 8.60 -5.49
C GLY A 77 5.21 8.92 -5.31
N TYR A 78 5.74 8.56 -4.13
CA TYR A 78 7.15 8.68 -3.79
C TYR A 78 7.55 7.65 -2.74
N PHE A 79 8.83 7.34 -2.64
CA PHE A 79 9.33 6.53 -1.54
C PHE A 79 9.50 7.39 -0.29
N SER A 80 9.10 6.89 0.87
CA SER A 80 9.17 7.62 2.13
C SER A 80 10.57 8.15 2.47
N LEU A 81 11.62 7.47 1.98
CA LEU A 81 13.03 7.88 2.13
C LEU A 81 13.45 9.03 1.18
N THR A 82 12.71 9.25 0.11
CA THR A 82 13.04 10.25 -0.91
C THR A 82 11.82 11.07 -1.33
N PRO A 83 11.21 11.84 -0.41
CA PRO A 83 9.96 12.57 -0.68
C PRO A 83 10.10 13.61 -1.77
N SER A 84 11.32 14.10 -2.04
CA SER A 84 11.60 15.02 -3.14
C SER A 84 11.43 14.40 -4.53
N ASN A 85 11.40 13.08 -4.64
CA ASN A 85 11.23 12.35 -5.90
C ASN A 85 9.76 12.02 -6.19
N LYS A 86 8.83 12.86 -5.76
CA LYS A 86 7.40 12.70 -6.04
C LYS A 86 7.14 12.70 -7.55
N LYS A 87 6.41 11.70 -8.04
CA LYS A 87 6.10 11.51 -9.46
C LYS A 87 4.61 11.32 -9.66
N TYR A 88 4.11 11.81 -10.79
CA TYR A 88 2.78 11.45 -11.27
C TYR A 88 2.72 9.95 -11.60
N ILE A 89 1.68 9.29 -11.15
CA ILE A 89 1.46 7.85 -11.32
C ILE A 89 0.27 7.60 -12.26
N ALA A 90 -0.89 8.18 -11.95
CA ALA A 90 -2.14 7.99 -12.67
C ALA A 90 -3.11 9.12 -12.32
N ALA A 91 -4.35 9.07 -12.81
CA ALA A 91 -5.44 9.89 -12.31
C ALA A 91 -6.64 9.02 -11.93
N LEU A 92 -7.28 9.34 -10.82
CA LEU A 92 -8.43 8.59 -10.30
C LEU A 92 -9.71 9.40 -10.47
N ARG A 93 -10.80 8.72 -10.86
CA ARG A 93 -12.14 9.29 -10.91
C ARG A 93 -13.09 8.47 -10.03
N PHE A 94 -13.74 9.16 -9.12
CA PHE A 94 -14.74 8.60 -8.23
C PHE A 94 -16.12 8.92 -8.80
N ALA A 95 -16.87 7.89 -9.19
CA ALA A 95 -18.17 8.04 -9.82
C ALA A 95 -19.31 7.82 -8.81
N GLU A 96 -20.45 8.49 -9.02
CA GLU A 96 -21.62 8.44 -8.14
C GLU A 96 -22.22 7.03 -7.98
N ASP A 97 -22.01 6.14 -8.97
CA ASP A 97 -22.47 4.74 -8.96
C ASP A 97 -21.54 3.79 -8.17
N LYS A 98 -20.75 4.34 -7.24
CA LYS A 98 -19.79 3.63 -6.38
C LYS A 98 -18.64 2.95 -7.14
N LYS A 99 -18.36 3.40 -8.35
CA LYS A 99 -17.21 2.93 -9.12
C LYS A 99 -16.03 3.89 -8.99
N VAL A 100 -14.85 3.31 -9.02
CA VAL A 100 -13.60 4.06 -9.12
C VAL A 100 -12.91 3.66 -10.41
N PHE A 101 -12.49 4.65 -11.15
CA PHE A 101 -11.75 4.46 -12.39
C PHE A 101 -10.34 5.00 -12.25
N VAL A 102 -9.42 4.39 -12.96
CA VAL A 102 -8.04 4.86 -13.10
C VAL A 102 -7.76 5.20 -14.56
N TYR A 103 -7.24 6.39 -14.80
CA TYR A 103 -6.73 6.79 -16.10
C TYR A 103 -5.21 6.60 -16.11
N TYR A 104 -4.77 5.65 -16.91
CA TYR A 104 -3.36 5.27 -17.02
C TYR A 104 -3.02 4.95 -18.47
N ASP A 105 -1.88 5.43 -18.96
CA ASP A 105 -1.39 5.21 -20.33
C ASP A 105 -2.47 5.50 -21.39
N ASN A 106 -3.07 6.70 -21.30
CA ASN A 106 -4.10 7.22 -22.20
C ASN A 106 -5.40 6.37 -22.26
N THR A 107 -5.67 5.55 -21.27
CA THR A 107 -6.86 4.70 -21.22
C THR A 107 -7.49 4.73 -19.83
N GLU A 108 -8.82 4.80 -19.77
CA GLU A 108 -9.56 4.63 -18.52
C GLU A 108 -9.87 3.15 -18.29
N TYR A 109 -9.64 2.69 -17.05
CA TYR A 109 -9.94 1.34 -16.61
C TYR A 109 -10.78 1.38 -15.34
N LEU A 110 -11.65 0.39 -15.15
CA LEU A 110 -12.34 0.18 -13.87
C LEU A 110 -11.32 -0.30 -12.83
N LEU A 111 -11.23 0.41 -11.70
CA LEU A 111 -10.32 0.08 -10.61
C LEU A 111 -11.05 -0.67 -9.48
N TYR A 112 -12.24 -0.18 -9.09
CA TYR A 112 -13.13 -0.79 -8.10
C TYR A 112 -14.59 -0.59 -8.49
N ASP A 113 -15.44 -1.54 -8.10
CA ASP A 113 -16.90 -1.42 -8.16
C ASP A 113 -17.51 -1.86 -6.81
N PHE A 114 -17.88 -0.88 -5.97
CA PHE A 114 -18.52 -1.13 -4.69
C PHE A 114 -20.05 -1.31 -4.81
N GLY A 115 -20.60 -1.18 -6.03
CA GLY A 115 -21.98 -1.53 -6.36
C GLY A 115 -22.16 -2.97 -6.84
N ALA A 116 -21.08 -3.71 -7.04
CA ALA A 116 -21.10 -5.09 -7.51
C ALA A 116 -21.77 -6.05 -6.52
N GLN A 117 -22.24 -7.20 -7.03
CA GLN A 117 -22.89 -8.24 -6.26
C GLN A 117 -22.05 -9.52 -6.21
N VAL A 118 -22.31 -10.37 -5.21
CA VAL A 118 -21.67 -11.69 -5.13
C VAL A 118 -22.01 -12.51 -6.39
N GLY A 119 -21.01 -13.05 -7.05
CA GLY A 119 -21.09 -13.78 -8.30
C GLY A 119 -20.77 -12.97 -9.55
N ASP A 120 -20.72 -11.64 -9.45
CA ASP A 120 -20.32 -10.80 -10.57
C ASP A 120 -18.87 -11.06 -10.96
N THR A 121 -18.61 -10.98 -12.27
CA THR A 121 -17.25 -11.00 -12.83
C THR A 121 -16.96 -9.65 -13.46
N LEU A 122 -15.96 -8.99 -12.91
CA LEU A 122 -15.54 -7.64 -13.30
C LEU A 122 -14.18 -7.69 -13.99
N THR A 123 -13.98 -6.86 -15.02
CA THR A 123 -12.65 -6.65 -15.62
C THR A 123 -12.01 -5.45 -14.92
N ILE A 124 -11.06 -5.71 -14.02
CA ILE A 124 -10.46 -4.73 -13.12
C ILE A 124 -9.02 -4.41 -13.55
N PHE A 125 -8.62 -3.15 -13.37
CA PHE A 125 -7.23 -2.74 -13.53
C PHE A 125 -6.33 -3.48 -12.54
N GLY A 126 -5.37 -4.24 -13.07
CA GLY A 126 -4.50 -5.10 -12.26
C GLY A 126 -3.41 -4.35 -11.50
N GLY A 127 -3.02 -3.18 -11.99
CA GLY A 127 -1.93 -2.38 -11.40
C GLY A 127 -0.92 -1.93 -12.43
N ILE A 128 0.06 -1.16 -11.94
CA ILE A 128 1.20 -0.70 -12.73
C ILE A 128 2.33 -1.69 -12.48
N ASP A 129 2.51 -2.62 -13.40
CA ASP A 129 3.55 -3.63 -13.30
C ASP A 129 4.73 -3.30 -14.22
N TYR A 130 5.95 -3.52 -13.70
CA TYR A 130 7.19 -3.35 -14.45
C TYR A 130 7.31 -4.32 -15.65
N TYR A 131 6.64 -5.48 -15.56
CA TYR A 131 6.74 -6.55 -16.57
C TYR A 131 5.65 -6.54 -17.64
N GLN A 132 4.77 -5.53 -17.66
CA GLN A 132 3.73 -5.33 -18.69
C GLN A 132 2.79 -6.55 -18.91
N TYR A 133 2.45 -7.28 -17.86
CA TYR A 133 1.34 -8.23 -17.91
C TYR A 133 0.02 -7.51 -18.19
N SER A 134 -1.01 -8.25 -18.52
CA SER A 134 -2.31 -7.67 -18.86
C SER A 134 -2.69 -6.55 -17.89
N LYS A 135 -2.94 -5.33 -18.39
CA LYS A 135 -3.35 -4.17 -17.58
C LYS A 135 -4.66 -4.42 -16.85
N THR A 136 -5.43 -5.43 -17.26
CA THR A 136 -6.70 -5.79 -16.64
C THR A 136 -6.76 -7.30 -16.36
N LEU A 137 -7.47 -7.65 -15.28
CA LEU A 137 -7.72 -9.03 -14.86
C LEU A 137 -9.19 -9.21 -14.53
N PRO A 138 -9.77 -10.39 -14.83
CA PRO A 138 -11.10 -10.73 -14.34
C PRO A 138 -11.06 -10.96 -12.83
N HIS A 139 -12.01 -10.36 -12.12
CA HIS A 139 -12.24 -10.52 -10.69
C HIS A 139 -13.65 -11.08 -10.48
N VAL A 140 -13.75 -12.21 -9.81
CA VAL A 140 -15.03 -12.77 -9.37
C VAL A 140 -15.31 -12.31 -7.94
N ILE A 141 -16.44 -11.66 -7.72
CA ILE A 141 -16.86 -11.22 -6.38
C ILE A 141 -17.37 -12.42 -5.59
N ILE A 142 -16.73 -12.72 -4.47
CA ILE A 142 -17.01 -13.93 -3.66
C ILE A 142 -17.63 -13.61 -2.30
N GLY A 143 -17.70 -12.36 -1.90
CA GLY A 143 -18.34 -11.95 -0.64
C GLY A 143 -18.34 -10.45 -0.46
N ILE A 144 -19.35 -9.97 0.25
CA ILE A 144 -19.53 -8.56 0.62
C ILE A 144 -19.95 -8.52 2.07
N ASP A 145 -19.19 -7.79 2.88
CA ASP A 145 -19.45 -7.54 4.30
C ASP A 145 -19.64 -6.03 4.50
N THR A 146 -20.44 -5.63 5.49
CA THR A 146 -20.51 -4.24 5.94
C THR A 146 -19.70 -4.09 7.21
N LEU A 147 -18.78 -3.13 7.22
CA LEU A 147 -17.97 -2.82 8.40
C LEU A 147 -18.81 -2.05 9.44
N VAL A 148 -18.29 -1.96 10.66
CA VAL A 148 -18.98 -1.29 11.78
C VAL A 148 -19.29 0.19 11.48
N ASP A 149 -18.46 0.83 10.68
CA ASP A 149 -18.61 2.23 10.25
C ASP A 149 -19.48 2.40 8.98
N GLY A 150 -20.11 1.32 8.50
CA GLY A 150 -21.02 1.33 7.35
C GLY A 150 -20.34 1.10 6.00
N ARG A 151 -19.02 1.16 5.91
CA ARG A 151 -18.28 0.92 4.66
C ARG A 151 -18.40 -0.52 4.19
N LEU A 152 -18.40 -0.72 2.87
CA LEU A 152 -18.39 -2.06 2.29
C LEU A 152 -16.98 -2.63 2.28
N LYS A 153 -16.89 -3.93 2.59
CA LYS A 153 -15.69 -4.74 2.41
C LYS A 153 -16.00 -5.84 1.41
N ILE A 154 -15.39 -5.76 0.23
CA ILE A 154 -15.58 -6.69 -0.85
C ILE A 154 -14.42 -7.68 -0.89
N ARG A 155 -14.74 -8.96 -0.96
CA ARG A 155 -13.79 -10.04 -1.24
C ARG A 155 -13.96 -10.50 -2.67
N SER A 156 -12.87 -10.53 -3.42
CA SER A 156 -12.86 -11.02 -4.80
C SER A 156 -11.70 -11.99 -5.02
N ASN A 157 -11.81 -12.79 -6.07
CA ASN A 157 -10.71 -13.58 -6.60
C ASN A 157 -10.29 -12.99 -7.94
N ALA A 158 -9.06 -12.51 -8.04
CA ALA A 158 -8.44 -12.20 -9.32
C ALA A 158 -8.07 -13.52 -10.02
N ILE A 159 -8.48 -13.68 -11.25
CA ILE A 159 -8.24 -14.90 -12.02
C ILE A 159 -7.10 -14.69 -12.99
N THR A 160 -6.08 -15.53 -12.92
CA THR A 160 -4.96 -15.54 -13.86
C THR A 160 -4.82 -16.89 -14.51
N GLU A 161 -4.44 -16.87 -15.79
CA GLU A 161 -4.02 -18.08 -16.49
C GLU A 161 -2.54 -18.35 -16.18
N ARG A 162 -2.23 -19.57 -15.73
CA ARG A 162 -0.86 -20.07 -15.70
C ARG A 162 -0.53 -20.79 -17.00
N SER A 163 0.77 -20.88 -17.31
CA SER A 163 1.26 -21.71 -18.40
C SER A 163 0.73 -23.15 -18.24
N GLY A 164 -0.10 -23.61 -19.17
CA GLY A 164 -0.83 -24.88 -19.09
C GLY A 164 -2.34 -24.75 -18.99
N GLY A 165 -2.91 -23.53 -19.05
CA GLY A 165 -4.36 -23.29 -19.12
C GLY A 165 -5.09 -23.45 -17.77
N TRP A 166 -4.37 -23.45 -16.64
CA TRP A 166 -4.99 -23.54 -15.31
C TRP A 166 -5.30 -22.13 -14.79
N GLU A 167 -6.56 -21.87 -14.49
CA GLU A 167 -6.96 -20.66 -13.78
C GLU A 167 -6.59 -20.78 -12.29
N VAL A 168 -5.92 -19.75 -11.76
CA VAL A 168 -5.55 -19.69 -10.35
C VAL A 168 -6.21 -18.47 -9.72
N PRO A 169 -7.10 -18.67 -8.74
CA PRO A 169 -7.72 -17.58 -8.02
C PRO A 169 -6.75 -16.97 -7.00
N TYR A 170 -6.65 -15.63 -7.01
CA TYR A 170 -5.91 -14.86 -6.00
C TYR A 170 -6.88 -14.00 -5.20
N PRO A 171 -7.03 -14.25 -3.88
CA PRO A 171 -7.95 -13.49 -3.05
C PRO A 171 -7.51 -12.03 -2.93
N LYS A 172 -8.46 -11.12 -3.13
CA LYS A 172 -8.32 -9.68 -2.97
C LYS A 172 -9.37 -9.16 -2.01
N VAL A 173 -9.03 -8.11 -1.30
CA VAL A 173 -9.95 -7.43 -0.40
C VAL A 173 -9.93 -5.94 -0.71
N TRP A 174 -11.11 -5.40 -1.01
CA TRP A 174 -11.34 -3.97 -1.21
C TRP A 174 -12.18 -3.41 -0.07
N ILE A 175 -11.87 -2.22 0.37
CA ILE A 175 -12.61 -1.50 1.42
C ILE A 175 -13.06 -0.17 0.82
N GLU A 176 -14.36 0.09 0.86
CA GLU A 176 -14.98 1.34 0.38
C GLU A 176 -14.33 2.54 1.08
N GLY A 177 -13.98 3.58 0.32
CA GLY A 177 -13.23 4.74 0.82
C GLY A 177 -11.73 4.52 1.02
N VAL A 178 -11.23 3.27 0.96
CA VAL A 178 -9.80 2.95 1.16
C VAL A 178 -9.16 2.37 -0.11
N GLY A 179 -9.83 1.43 -0.78
CA GLY A 179 -9.31 0.69 -1.92
C GLY A 179 -8.82 -0.72 -1.55
N SER A 180 -7.82 -1.22 -2.26
CA SER A 180 -7.27 -2.57 -2.04
C SER A 180 -6.35 -2.62 -0.83
N ARG A 181 -6.40 -3.74 -0.09
CA ARG A 181 -5.44 -4.06 0.99
C ARG A 181 -4.00 -4.27 0.48
N ASP A 182 -3.79 -4.36 -0.81
CA ASP A 182 -2.47 -4.45 -1.42
C ASP A 182 -1.92 -3.07 -1.81
N GLY A 183 -2.76 -2.02 -1.79
CA GLY A 183 -2.46 -0.64 -2.17
C GLY A 183 -3.47 -0.08 -3.16
N ILE A 184 -3.59 1.25 -3.24
CA ILE A 184 -4.68 1.94 -3.95
C ILE A 184 -4.83 1.54 -5.44
N ILE A 185 -3.76 1.20 -6.12
CA ILE A 185 -3.77 0.80 -7.53
C ILE A 185 -3.23 -0.62 -7.75
N GLN A 186 -3.22 -1.47 -6.72
CA GLN A 186 -2.63 -2.81 -6.75
C GLN A 186 -3.72 -3.87 -6.63
N ASN A 187 -4.16 -4.41 -7.77
CA ASN A 187 -5.13 -5.49 -7.86
C ASN A 187 -4.59 -6.72 -8.60
N SER A 188 -3.31 -6.69 -9.01
CA SER A 188 -2.72 -7.81 -9.76
C SER A 188 -2.67 -9.09 -8.92
N ALA A 189 -2.77 -10.22 -9.60
CA ALA A 189 -2.64 -11.53 -8.99
C ALA A 189 -1.19 -11.98 -8.81
N THR A 190 -0.23 -11.12 -9.08
CA THR A 190 1.18 -11.53 -9.16
C THR A 190 1.82 -11.63 -7.79
N THR A 191 1.96 -12.88 -7.33
CA THR A 191 3.11 -13.32 -6.54
C THR A 191 4.03 -14.12 -7.48
N LEU A 192 4.53 -13.52 -8.53
CA LEU A 192 5.58 -14.18 -9.32
C LEU A 192 6.85 -14.21 -8.49
N ILE A 193 7.47 -15.39 -8.43
CA ILE A 193 8.80 -15.57 -7.84
C ILE A 193 9.74 -14.50 -8.43
N GLY A 194 10.27 -13.60 -7.59
CA GLY A 194 11.15 -12.51 -8.02
C GLY A 194 10.46 -11.15 -8.26
N THR A 195 9.13 -11.06 -8.24
CA THR A 195 8.40 -9.78 -8.20
C THR A 195 7.93 -9.53 -6.78
N GLY A 196 8.21 -8.35 -6.26
CA GLY A 196 7.80 -7.98 -4.90
C GLY A 196 6.28 -8.08 -4.69
N THR A 197 5.88 -8.25 -3.46
CA THR A 197 4.49 -8.09 -3.04
C THR A 197 4.29 -6.71 -2.41
N THR A 198 3.05 -6.23 -2.43
CA THR A 198 2.66 -4.98 -1.79
C THR A 198 1.63 -5.23 -0.72
N ALA A 199 1.63 -4.40 0.31
CA ALA A 199 0.62 -4.41 1.36
C ALA A 199 0.31 -2.97 1.81
N LEU A 200 -0.96 -2.63 1.90
CA LEU A 200 -1.39 -1.37 2.49
C LEU A 200 -1.14 -1.41 3.99
N LEU A 201 -0.28 -0.54 4.49
CA LEU A 201 -0.02 -0.38 5.91
C LEU A 201 -1.08 0.51 6.55
N CYS A 202 -1.24 1.71 6.02
CA CYS A 202 -2.17 2.72 6.53
C CYS A 202 -2.75 3.54 5.37
N ALA A 203 -3.98 4.04 5.58
CA ALA A 203 -4.58 5.02 4.69
C ALA A 203 -5.23 6.15 5.50
N TYR A 204 -5.16 7.36 4.97
CA TYR A 204 -5.56 8.58 5.65
C TYR A 204 -6.56 9.37 4.80
N HIS A 205 -7.50 10.00 5.48
CA HIS A 205 -8.27 11.11 4.95
C HIS A 205 -7.76 12.38 5.64
N ASN A 206 -7.06 13.24 4.90
CA ASN A 206 -6.25 14.33 5.44
C ASN A 206 -5.22 13.78 6.47
N ASP A 207 -5.30 14.22 7.72
CA ASP A 207 -4.40 13.76 8.80
C ASP A 207 -4.98 12.60 9.62
N ASP A 208 -6.25 12.23 9.39
CA ASP A 208 -6.93 11.18 10.12
C ASP A 208 -6.62 9.80 9.52
N CYS A 209 -6.09 8.90 10.34
CA CYS A 209 -5.83 7.52 9.94
C CYS A 209 -7.14 6.73 9.93
N ILE A 210 -7.65 6.44 8.73
CA ILE A 210 -8.93 5.75 8.51
C ILE A 210 -8.75 4.23 8.46
N TYR A 211 -7.57 3.77 8.06
CA TYR A 211 -7.26 2.35 7.94
C TYR A 211 -5.84 2.06 8.45
N THR A 212 -5.72 1.00 9.22
CA THR A 212 -4.45 0.35 9.54
C THR A 212 -4.54 -1.12 9.18
N THR A 213 -3.43 -1.71 8.75
CA THR A 213 -3.41 -3.13 8.38
C THR A 213 -3.79 -4.01 9.58
N ASP A 214 -4.67 -4.97 9.34
CA ASP A 214 -5.06 -6.03 10.30
C ASP A 214 -4.24 -7.33 10.10
N ASN A 215 -3.33 -7.34 9.13
CA ASN A 215 -2.45 -8.47 8.89
C ASN A 215 -1.34 -8.51 9.95
N SER A 216 -1.36 -9.53 10.81
CA SER A 216 -0.41 -9.70 11.91
C SER A 216 1.06 -9.73 11.47
N TYR A 217 1.34 -10.10 10.23
CA TYR A 217 2.69 -10.06 9.65
C TYR A 217 3.19 -8.63 9.45
N TYR A 218 2.30 -7.69 9.08
CA TYR A 218 2.66 -6.31 8.81
C TYR A 218 2.42 -5.35 9.97
N THR A 219 1.53 -5.70 10.91
CA THR A 219 1.18 -4.85 12.07
C THR A 219 2.39 -4.35 12.88
N PRO A 220 3.47 -5.13 13.09
CA PRO A 220 4.64 -4.67 13.85
C PRO A 220 5.40 -3.52 13.20
N TYR A 221 5.20 -3.28 11.91
CA TYR A 221 5.94 -2.26 11.15
C TYR A 221 5.30 -0.88 11.19
N GLY A 222 4.08 -0.77 11.75
CA GLY A 222 3.34 0.50 11.80
C GLY A 222 2.95 1.00 10.41
N CYS A 223 2.85 2.32 10.27
CA CYS A 223 2.42 2.93 9.01
C CYS A 223 3.56 3.25 8.03
N VAL A 224 4.80 3.19 8.47
CA VAL A 224 6.00 3.42 7.64
C VAL A 224 7.08 2.46 8.07
N TYR A 225 7.55 1.66 7.14
CA TYR A 225 8.68 0.77 7.33
C TYR A 225 9.67 0.90 6.18
N ASN A 226 10.94 0.99 6.50
CA ASN A 226 12.02 0.95 5.54
C ASN A 226 13.12 0.05 6.10
N ASP A 227 13.62 -0.84 5.27
CA ASP A 227 14.73 -1.70 5.66
C ASP A 227 15.92 -0.84 6.12
N PRO A 228 16.53 -1.13 7.26
CA PRO A 228 17.73 -0.46 7.75
C PRO A 228 18.89 -0.40 6.74
N ILE A 229 19.00 -1.38 5.85
CA ILE A 229 20.01 -1.36 4.77
C ILE A 229 19.83 -0.15 3.84
N PHE A 230 18.59 0.30 3.61
CA PHE A 230 18.31 1.49 2.80
C PHE A 230 18.32 2.79 3.60
N THR A 231 18.18 2.70 4.93
CA THR A 231 18.25 3.86 5.83
C THR A 231 19.65 4.11 6.36
N ALA A 232 20.48 3.09 6.34
CA ALA A 232 21.90 3.24 6.63
C ALA A 232 22.60 3.95 5.45
N THR A 233 22.42 5.27 5.32
CA THR A 233 23.63 6.05 5.26
C THR A 233 24.36 5.66 6.55
N GLU A 234 25.31 4.72 6.46
CA GLU A 234 26.38 4.73 7.43
C GLU A 234 26.79 6.20 7.54
N GLU A 235 26.42 6.86 8.65
CA GLU A 235 27.37 7.79 9.19
C GLU A 235 28.64 6.95 9.26
N VAL A 236 29.44 7.06 8.22
CA VAL A 236 30.85 6.82 8.36
C VAL A 236 31.21 7.81 9.43
N LYS A 237 31.09 7.37 10.69
CA LYS A 237 31.77 8.01 11.80
C LYS A 237 33.18 7.99 11.31
N SER A 238 33.50 9.10 10.64
CA SER A 238 34.85 9.37 10.23
C SER A 238 35.65 9.23 11.49
N THR A 239 36.18 8.05 11.73
CA THR A 239 37.27 7.82 12.63
C THR A 239 38.52 8.44 12.02
N LYS A 240 38.33 9.57 11.27
CA LYS A 240 39.43 10.45 10.98
C LYS A 240 39.85 10.96 12.31
N PRO A 241 40.99 10.54 12.80
CA PRO A 241 41.56 11.10 13.99
C PRO A 241 41.53 12.60 13.81
N SER A 242 40.98 13.31 14.79
CA SER A 242 40.76 14.74 14.71
C SER A 242 42.14 15.42 14.64
N ALA A 243 42.53 15.73 13.41
CA ALA A 243 43.77 16.49 13.22
C ALA A 243 43.51 17.94 13.63
N GLN A 244 44.20 18.41 14.66
CA GLN A 244 44.13 19.76 15.15
C GLN A 244 45.26 20.60 14.54
N LYS A 245 44.93 21.72 13.91
CA LYS A 245 45.90 22.66 13.37
C LYS A 245 46.24 23.69 14.43
N VAL A 246 47.51 23.85 14.73
CA VAL A 246 48.02 24.82 15.72
C VAL A 246 49.15 25.64 15.08
N ILE A 247 49.19 26.95 15.36
CA ILE A 247 50.33 27.81 15.01
C ILE A 247 51.20 27.94 16.27
N TYR A 248 52.43 27.45 16.17
CA TYR A 248 53.42 27.60 17.25
C TYR A 248 54.68 28.21 16.67
N ASN A 249 55.17 29.30 17.30
CA ASN A 249 56.34 30.08 16.83
C ASN A 249 56.29 30.47 15.35
N GLY A 250 55.05 30.79 14.82
CA GLY A 250 54.87 31.18 13.43
C GLY A 250 54.86 30.03 12.44
N GLN A 251 54.94 28.77 12.88
CA GLN A 251 54.88 27.60 12.06
C GLN A 251 53.54 26.87 12.22
N LEU A 252 52.93 26.43 11.13
CA LEU A 252 51.74 25.59 11.16
C LEU A 252 52.12 24.15 11.50
N LEU A 253 51.57 23.66 12.61
CA LEU A 253 51.72 22.30 13.08
C LEU A 253 50.37 21.58 13.00
N ILE A 254 50.40 20.27 12.68
CA ILE A 254 49.26 19.39 12.65
C ILE A 254 49.45 18.33 13.73
N LEU A 255 48.62 18.40 14.78
CA LEU A 255 48.57 17.35 15.81
C LEU A 255 47.59 16.26 15.35
N ARG A 256 48.07 15.03 15.33
CA ARG A 256 47.26 13.87 14.92
C ARG A 256 47.77 12.64 15.69
N ASP A 257 46.86 11.92 16.33
CA ASP A 257 47.14 10.65 17.05
C ASP A 257 48.27 10.77 18.07
N GLY A 258 48.39 11.93 18.74
CA GLY A 258 49.44 12.22 19.73
C GLY A 258 50.80 12.63 19.14
N ASN A 259 50.92 12.66 17.82
CA ASN A 259 52.14 13.12 17.12
C ASN A 259 51.93 14.48 16.48
N THR A 260 53.05 15.21 16.32
CA THR A 260 53.08 16.56 15.74
C THR A 260 53.75 16.51 14.36
N TYR A 261 53.12 17.10 13.36
CA TYR A 261 53.62 17.16 12.00
C TYR A 261 53.73 18.63 11.54
N ASN A 262 54.72 18.93 10.72
CA ASN A 262 54.82 20.21 10.04
C ASN A 262 53.85 20.30 8.82
N ALA A 263 53.79 21.45 8.19
CA ALA A 263 52.89 21.68 7.05
C ALA A 263 53.23 20.78 5.83
N MET A 264 54.41 20.17 5.77
CA MET A 264 54.81 19.22 4.74
C MET A 264 54.56 17.75 5.12
N GLY A 265 53.94 17.51 6.30
CA GLY A 265 53.62 16.15 6.76
C GLY A 265 54.78 15.41 7.43
N MET A 266 55.92 16.09 7.72
CA MET A 266 57.05 15.49 8.43
C MET A 266 56.77 15.60 9.94
N GLU A 267 57.07 14.53 10.68
CA GLU A 267 56.96 14.48 12.10
C GLU A 267 58.01 15.42 12.77
N VAL A 268 57.53 16.27 13.70
CA VAL A 268 58.38 17.18 14.44
C VAL A 268 58.47 16.63 15.87
N LYS A 269 59.69 16.30 16.32
CA LYS A 269 59.97 15.84 17.68
C LYS A 269 60.20 17.00 18.60
#